data_3183c053b1cdb70edd85f14993d1bb02
#
_entry.id   3183c053b1cdb70edd85f14993d1bb02
#
_cell.length_a   1.000
_cell.length_b   1.000
_cell.length_c   1.000
_cell.angle_alpha   90.00
_cell.angle_beta   90.00
_cell.angle_gamma   90.00
#
_symmetry.space_group_name_H-M   'P 1'
#
loop_
_entity.id
_entity.type
_entity.pdbx_description
1 polymer ?
#
loop_
_entity_poly.entity_id
_entity_poly.type
_entity_poly.pdbx_seq_one_letter_code
_entity_poly.pdbx_strand_id
1 'polypeptide(L)'
;MTLRRSDISDGPDYVPPRTDTERKLVEIWQEVMDIDSVGVEDDFFLLNGGSAIAAIIFAKIQDVFGVKFPISLLVKAPTVSLLAQRIDERKG
;
A
#
# COMPACT_ATOMS: atom_id res chain seq x y z
N MET A 1 14.85 9.57 -7.10
CA MET A 1 15.63 8.33 -6.95
C MET A 1 14.75 7.26 -6.34
N THR A 2 14.70 6.09 -6.96
CA THR A 2 13.83 5.01 -6.48
C THR A 2 14.46 4.32 -5.28
N LEU A 3 13.66 4.14 -4.23
CA LEU A 3 14.09 3.41 -3.04
C LEU A 3 14.05 1.91 -3.32
N ARG A 4 15.14 1.21 -3.07
CA ARG A 4 15.19 -0.24 -3.26
C ARG A 4 14.83 -0.94 -1.96
N ARG A 5 14.29 -2.17 -2.09
CA ARG A 5 13.96 -2.95 -0.91
C ARG A 5 15.19 -3.20 -0.02
N SER A 6 16.35 -3.38 -0.62
CA SER A 6 17.59 -3.58 0.13
C SER A 6 17.97 -2.37 1.00
N ASP A 7 17.38 -1.20 0.73
CA ASP A 7 17.62 -0.01 1.53
C ASP A 7 16.67 0.08 2.74
N ILE A 8 15.72 -0.85 2.85
CA ILE A 8 14.75 -0.92 3.95
C ILE A 8 15.21 -2.01 4.92
N SER A 9 15.96 -1.61 5.95
CA SER A 9 16.65 -2.59 6.81
C SER A 9 15.78 -3.13 7.95
N ASP A 10 14.72 -2.42 8.34
CA ASP A 10 13.92 -2.77 9.52
C ASP A 10 12.52 -3.29 9.17
N GLY A 11 12.28 -3.61 7.90
CA GLY A 11 10.99 -4.12 7.48
C GLY A 11 10.90 -5.64 7.57
N PRO A 12 9.70 -6.21 7.45
CA PRO A 12 9.53 -7.65 7.38
C PRO A 12 10.13 -8.21 6.09
N ASP A 13 10.26 -9.54 6.01
CA ASP A 13 10.68 -10.20 4.80
C ASP A 13 9.71 -9.88 3.66
N TYR A 14 10.23 -9.84 2.44
CA TYR A 14 9.40 -9.52 1.29
C TYR A 14 8.37 -10.63 1.06
N VAL A 15 7.08 -10.24 1.01
CA VAL A 15 5.97 -11.13 0.70
C VAL A 15 5.32 -10.61 -0.59
N PRO A 16 5.37 -11.37 -1.68
CA PRO A 16 4.80 -10.91 -2.94
C PRO A 16 3.27 -10.86 -2.88
N PRO A 17 2.64 -10.08 -3.77
CA PRO A 17 1.18 -10.03 -3.80
C PRO A 17 0.60 -11.37 -4.20
N ARG A 18 -0.51 -11.75 -3.56
CA ARG A 18 -1.16 -13.05 -3.74
C ARG A 18 -2.50 -12.95 -4.45
N THR A 19 -3.15 -11.78 -4.39
CA THR A 19 -4.44 -11.56 -5.02
C THR A 19 -4.35 -10.41 -5.99
N ASP A 20 -5.34 -10.27 -6.88
CA ASP A 20 -5.38 -9.14 -7.81
C ASP A 20 -5.46 -7.81 -7.07
N THR A 21 -6.23 -7.76 -5.97
CA THR A 21 -6.33 -6.56 -5.16
C THR A 21 -4.98 -6.18 -4.59
N GLU A 22 -4.26 -7.15 -4.01
CA GLU A 22 -2.92 -6.90 -3.47
C GLU A 22 -1.96 -6.45 -4.57
N ARG A 23 -2.04 -7.07 -5.74
CA ARG A 23 -1.15 -6.75 -6.86
C ARG A 23 -1.34 -5.30 -7.30
N LYS A 24 -2.59 -4.87 -7.46
CA LYS A 24 -2.89 -3.50 -7.84
C LYS A 24 -2.45 -2.50 -6.77
N LEU A 25 -2.64 -2.84 -5.50
CA LEU A 25 -2.19 -1.98 -4.40
C LEU A 25 -0.67 -1.84 -4.38
N VAL A 26 0.04 -2.94 -4.59
CA VAL A 26 1.51 -2.90 -4.65
C VAL A 26 1.96 -1.96 -5.76
N GLU A 27 1.33 -2.03 -6.93
CA GLU A 27 1.66 -1.15 -8.04
C GLU A 27 1.41 0.32 -7.68
N ILE A 28 0.29 0.61 -7.02
CA ILE A 28 -0.03 1.96 -6.57
C ILE A 28 1.02 2.47 -5.59
N TRP A 29 1.34 1.66 -4.58
CA TRP A 29 2.32 2.05 -3.57
C TRP A 29 3.70 2.29 -4.18
N GLN A 30 4.13 1.39 -5.06
CA GLN A 30 5.44 1.52 -5.70
C GLN A 30 5.53 2.80 -6.55
N GLU A 31 4.46 3.11 -7.27
CA GLU A 31 4.41 4.31 -8.10
C GLU A 31 4.42 5.58 -7.25
N VAL A 32 3.52 5.65 -6.26
CA VAL A 32 3.36 6.86 -5.45
C VAL A 32 4.55 7.10 -4.53
N MET A 33 5.08 6.04 -3.95
CA MET A 33 6.18 6.14 -2.99
C MET A 33 7.56 6.03 -3.63
N ASP A 34 7.61 5.78 -4.93
CA ASP A 34 8.86 5.64 -5.71
C ASP A 34 9.76 4.58 -5.09
N ILE A 35 9.19 3.39 -4.85
CA ILE A 35 9.89 2.23 -4.32
C ILE A 35 9.83 1.13 -5.39
N ASP A 36 10.94 0.46 -5.65
CA ASP A 36 11.00 -0.54 -6.72
C ASP A 36 10.35 -1.88 -6.35
N SER A 37 10.15 -2.15 -5.07
CA SER A 37 9.57 -3.41 -4.63
C SER A 37 8.89 -3.25 -3.27
N VAL A 38 7.58 -3.44 -3.23
CA VAL A 38 6.79 -3.38 -2.00
C VAL A 38 6.20 -4.76 -1.74
N GLY A 39 6.41 -5.29 -0.53
CA GLY A 39 5.77 -6.51 -0.08
C GLY A 39 4.44 -6.21 0.58
N VAL A 40 3.52 -7.18 0.57
CA VAL A 40 2.17 -6.96 1.11
C VAL A 40 2.14 -6.82 2.62
N GLU A 41 3.20 -7.21 3.30
CA GLU A 41 3.31 -7.05 4.75
C GLU A 41 4.19 -5.88 5.15
N ASP A 42 4.70 -5.09 4.20
CA ASP A 42 5.48 -3.91 4.50
C ASP A 42 4.57 -2.83 5.08
N ASP A 43 5.02 -2.22 6.18
CA ASP A 43 4.26 -1.19 6.89
C ASP A 43 4.43 0.15 6.18
N PHE A 44 3.31 0.80 5.88
CA PHE A 44 3.31 2.10 5.18
C PHE A 44 4.20 3.13 5.87
N PHE A 45 4.14 3.18 7.20
CA PHE A 45 4.89 4.17 7.95
C PHE A 45 6.38 3.86 7.98
N LEU A 46 6.74 2.58 7.95
CA LEU A 46 8.15 2.17 7.86
C LEU A 46 8.74 2.46 6.48
N LEU A 47 7.89 2.60 5.47
CA LEU A 47 8.31 2.96 4.12
C LEU A 47 8.38 4.48 3.93
N ASN A 48 8.39 5.24 5.01
CA ASN A 48 8.41 6.70 5.00
C ASN A 48 7.12 7.31 4.44
N GLY A 49 6.00 6.62 4.61
CA GLY A 49 4.72 7.17 4.23
C GLY A 49 4.28 8.28 5.16
N GLY A 50 3.56 9.25 4.62
CA GLY A 50 2.99 10.35 5.40
C GLY A 50 1.61 10.71 4.89
N SER A 51 1.00 11.71 5.51
CA SER A 51 -0.39 12.09 5.20
C SER A 51 -0.59 12.48 3.73
N ALA A 52 0.37 13.21 3.17
CA ALA A 52 0.26 13.63 1.76
C ALA A 52 0.32 12.43 0.83
N ILE A 53 1.23 11.49 1.10
CA ILE A 53 1.34 10.28 0.30
C ILE A 53 0.09 9.41 0.46
N ALA A 54 -0.41 9.30 1.69
CA ALA A 54 -1.64 8.56 1.95
C ALA A 54 -2.82 9.11 1.16
N ALA A 55 -2.94 10.43 1.08
CA ALA A 55 -4.02 11.06 0.32
C ALA A 55 -3.95 10.68 -1.16
N ILE A 56 -2.75 10.66 -1.72
CA ILE A 56 -2.56 10.29 -3.13
C ILE A 56 -2.90 8.81 -3.33
N ILE A 57 -2.45 7.95 -2.42
CA ILE A 57 -2.75 6.51 -2.50
C ILE A 57 -4.26 6.27 -2.47
N PHE A 58 -4.98 6.90 -1.54
CA PHE A 58 -6.43 6.71 -1.46
C PHE A 58 -7.18 7.28 -2.65
N ALA A 59 -6.67 8.36 -3.26
CA ALA A 59 -7.25 8.88 -4.49
C ALA A 59 -7.11 7.85 -5.62
N LYS A 60 -5.95 7.20 -5.73
CA LYS A 60 -5.74 6.17 -6.74
C LYS A 60 -6.57 4.92 -6.46
N ILE A 61 -6.73 4.56 -5.18
CA ILE A 61 -7.60 3.44 -4.81
C ILE A 61 -9.04 3.71 -5.25
N GLN A 62 -9.52 4.93 -5.07
CA GLN A 62 -10.86 5.28 -5.53
C GLN A 62 -10.97 5.16 -7.05
N ASP A 63 -9.95 5.59 -7.79
CA ASP A 63 -9.96 5.50 -9.24
C ASP A 63 -9.91 4.06 -9.74
N VAL A 64 -9.11 3.21 -9.11
CA VAL A 64 -8.88 1.84 -9.58
C VAL A 64 -9.96 0.89 -9.08
N PHE A 65 -10.37 1.01 -7.82
CA PHE A 65 -11.28 0.05 -7.19
C PHE A 65 -12.69 0.61 -7.02
N GLY A 66 -12.89 1.92 -7.17
CA GLY A 66 -14.20 2.52 -7.00
C GLY A 66 -14.65 2.60 -5.55
N VAL A 67 -13.73 2.50 -4.59
CA VAL A 67 -14.06 2.58 -3.17
C VAL A 67 -13.32 3.75 -2.53
N LYS A 68 -13.96 4.37 -1.55
CA LYS A 68 -13.41 5.53 -0.86
C LYS A 68 -13.25 5.23 0.62
N PHE A 69 -12.06 5.46 1.13
CA PHE A 69 -11.74 5.28 2.54
C PHE A 69 -11.15 6.55 3.14
N PRO A 70 -11.34 6.78 4.44
CA PRO A 70 -10.64 7.87 5.13
C PRO A 70 -9.15 7.54 5.27
N ILE A 71 -8.31 8.58 5.25
CA ILE A 71 -6.86 8.41 5.40
C ILE A 71 -6.52 7.72 6.72
N SER A 72 -7.34 7.97 7.76
CA SER A 72 -7.13 7.36 9.07
C SER A 72 -7.18 5.83 9.05
N LEU A 73 -7.70 5.23 7.98
CA LEU A 73 -7.70 3.77 7.85
C LEU A 73 -6.27 3.21 7.85
N LEU A 74 -5.28 3.97 7.35
CA LEU A 74 -3.89 3.49 7.33
C LEU A 74 -3.34 3.25 8.74
N VAL A 75 -3.88 3.92 9.76
CA VAL A 75 -3.47 3.67 11.14
C VAL A 75 -3.85 2.26 11.57
N LYS A 76 -5.00 1.78 11.10
CA LYS A 76 -5.53 0.45 11.43
C LYS A 76 -5.09 -0.62 10.44
N ALA A 77 -4.81 -0.22 9.21
CA ALA A 77 -4.47 -1.14 8.12
C ALA A 77 -3.24 -0.60 7.36
N PRO A 78 -2.06 -0.63 7.99
CA PRO A 78 -0.87 0.01 7.42
C PRO A 78 -0.14 -0.83 6.38
N THR A 79 -0.64 -2.02 6.04
CA THR A 79 -0.02 -2.90 5.05
C THR A 79 -0.93 -3.11 3.86
N VAL A 80 -0.33 -3.53 2.73
CA VAL A 80 -1.11 -3.83 1.52
C VAL A 80 -2.12 -4.95 1.80
N SER A 81 -1.72 -6.00 2.54
CA SER A 81 -2.62 -7.12 2.80
C SER A 81 -3.83 -6.69 3.61
N LEU A 82 -3.65 -5.83 4.59
CA LEU A 82 -4.77 -5.33 5.39
C LEU A 82 -5.68 -4.40 4.59
N LEU A 83 -5.08 -3.52 3.77
CA LEU A 83 -5.87 -2.65 2.90
C LEU A 83 -6.64 -3.46 1.86
N ALA A 84 -6.02 -4.50 1.30
CA ALA A 84 -6.69 -5.36 0.33
C ALA A 84 -7.91 -6.02 0.93
N GLN A 85 -7.82 -6.48 2.18
CA GLN A 85 -8.97 -7.05 2.87
C GLN A 85 -10.11 -6.06 2.98
N ARG A 86 -9.81 -4.80 3.32
CA ARG A 86 -10.83 -3.76 3.44
C ARG A 86 -11.49 -3.46 2.10
N ILE A 87 -10.68 -3.41 1.04
CA ILE A 87 -11.21 -3.19 -0.31
C ILE A 87 -12.12 -4.34 -0.73
N ASP A 88 -11.67 -5.57 -0.52
CA ASP A 88 -12.46 -6.74 -0.90
C ASP A 88 -13.78 -6.81 -0.13
N GLU A 89 -13.77 -6.46 1.14
CA GLU A 89 -15.00 -6.38 1.96
C GLU A 89 -15.98 -5.35 1.41
N ARG A 90 -15.48 -4.21 0.95
CA ARG A 90 -16.34 -3.16 0.39
C ARG A 90 -16.90 -3.51 -0.97
N LYS A 91 -16.12 -4.23 -1.77
CA LYS A 91 -16.56 -4.65 -3.11
C LYS A 91 -17.43 -5.90 -3.08
N GLY A 92 -17.18 -6.74 -2.13
CA GLY A 92 -17.88 -7.99 -1.97
C GLY A 92 -19.16 -7.84 -1.25
#